data_f0ef11d7f272c4daef9e6cb3ddfcc84c
#
_entry.id   f0ef11d7f272c4daef9e6cb3ddfcc84c
#
_cell.length_a   1.000
_cell.length_b   1.000
_cell.length_c   1.000
_cell.angle_alpha   90.00
_cell.angle_beta   90.00
_cell.angle_gamma   90.00
#
_symmetry.space_group_name_H-M   'P 1'
#
loop_
_entity.id
_entity.type
_entity.pdbx_description
1 polymer ?
#
loop_
_entity_poly.entity_id
_entity_poly.type
_entity_poly.pdbx_seq_one_letter_code
_entity_poly.pdbx_strand_id
1 'polypeptide(L)'
;MKNTLLFGEPMALLLADTPGALECVEHFTRRMSGAEVNVAIGLTRLGFPVEYLTRLGDDPFGHYIEQALKDNGIGTNLLTYDPVYRTGIQLKEYVEDGHDPAAPYYRKGSAASHLSAQEIDALDLGKIGLVHVTGIPPALSKEAREATYRLMERAREAQIPVTFDPNLRPALWENGETMRNVLNDLANYADVVLPGIGECEILAGTTDKEKAADFYHQKGAALVVIKDGKNGAYVSEKKENGEVVRDMIPGYPVKKVVDTVGAGDGFAVGVLSGLLKGLPVTECAKRGNAIGSIQVQHRGDNEGLPTEEILQSYMAGNIQK
;
A
#
# COMPACT_ATOMS: atom_id res chain seq x y z
N MET A 1 -7.83 -19.35 8.27
CA MET A 1 -8.02 -18.14 7.43
C MET A 1 -7.06 -18.26 6.26
N LYS A 2 -7.45 -17.89 5.04
CA LYS A 2 -6.54 -17.83 3.89
C LYS A 2 -5.63 -16.61 4.01
N ASN A 3 -4.44 -16.65 3.38
CA ASN A 3 -3.48 -15.57 3.40
C ASN A 3 -3.93 -14.38 2.52
N THR A 4 -3.55 -13.16 2.91
CA THR A 4 -3.51 -12.01 2.01
C THR A 4 -2.16 -12.00 1.29
N LEU A 5 -2.18 -11.96 -0.03
CA LEU A 5 -0.97 -11.85 -0.84
C LEU A 5 -0.66 -10.39 -1.13
N LEU A 6 0.52 -9.94 -0.73
CA LEU A 6 1.09 -8.64 -1.08
C LEU A 6 2.20 -8.84 -2.11
N PHE A 7 2.21 -8.01 -3.12
CA PHE A 7 3.21 -8.02 -4.19
C PHE A 7 3.86 -6.65 -4.29
N GLY A 8 5.17 -6.56 -4.05
CA GLY A 8 5.84 -5.26 -4.08
C GLY A 8 7.36 -5.31 -3.85
N GLU A 9 7.95 -4.14 -3.75
CA GLU A 9 9.37 -3.96 -3.48
C GLU A 9 9.61 -3.45 -2.06
N PRO A 10 10.04 -4.30 -1.14
CA PRO A 10 10.57 -3.87 0.14
C PRO A 10 11.99 -3.30 -0.04
N MET A 11 12.25 -2.15 0.57
CA MET A 11 13.54 -1.48 0.50
C MET A 11 14.21 -1.37 1.85
N ALA A 12 15.55 -1.37 1.85
CA ALA A 12 16.29 -0.94 3.02
C ALA A 12 16.20 0.59 3.13
N LEU A 13 15.57 1.09 4.19
CA LEU A 13 15.49 2.51 4.51
C LEU A 13 16.64 2.90 5.41
N LEU A 14 17.41 3.90 5.01
CA LEU A 14 18.40 4.58 5.83
C LEU A 14 17.81 5.93 6.28
N LEU A 15 17.29 5.96 7.50
CA LEU A 15 16.69 7.14 8.12
C LEU A 15 17.77 7.96 8.80
N ALA A 16 17.93 9.22 8.43
CA ALA A 16 18.89 10.12 9.04
C ALA A 16 18.64 10.27 10.55
N ASP A 17 19.68 10.19 11.37
CA ASP A 17 19.56 10.31 12.83
C ASP A 17 19.56 11.77 13.30
N THR A 18 20.05 12.68 12.47
CA THR A 18 20.13 14.12 12.76
C THR A 18 19.53 14.96 11.64
N PRO A 19 18.98 16.17 11.97
CA PRO A 19 18.53 17.12 10.96
C PRO A 19 19.68 17.61 10.08
N GLY A 20 19.36 17.96 8.84
CA GLY A 20 20.30 18.55 7.87
C GLY A 20 20.29 17.88 6.53
N ALA A 21 21.03 18.46 5.58
CA ALA A 21 21.13 17.90 4.23
C ALA A 21 21.74 16.49 4.28
N LEU A 22 21.15 15.55 3.54
CA LEU A 22 21.50 14.12 3.60
C LEU A 22 22.99 13.84 3.34
N GLU A 23 23.65 14.66 2.52
CA GLU A 23 25.09 14.57 2.26
C GLU A 23 25.98 14.96 3.45
N CYS A 24 25.40 15.60 4.45
CA CYS A 24 26.10 16.02 5.68
C CYS A 24 25.82 15.10 6.88
N VAL A 25 24.89 14.13 6.72
CA VAL A 25 24.53 13.20 7.80
C VAL A 25 25.52 12.05 7.86
N GLU A 26 26.15 11.84 9.02
CA GLU A 26 27.12 10.77 9.23
C GLU A 26 26.47 9.44 9.68
N HIS A 27 25.34 9.51 10.41
CA HIS A 27 24.72 8.34 11.01
C HIS A 27 23.28 8.16 10.55
N PHE A 28 22.93 6.91 10.21
CA PHE A 28 21.61 6.53 9.75
C PHE A 28 21.12 5.29 10.51
N THR A 29 19.89 5.33 10.96
CA THR A 29 19.20 4.17 11.49
C THR A 29 18.58 3.37 10.33
N ARG A 30 18.98 2.08 10.21
CA ARG A 30 18.40 1.18 9.21
C ARG A 30 16.98 0.74 9.61
N ARG A 31 16.05 0.86 8.67
CA ARG A 31 14.65 0.42 8.77
C ARG A 31 14.26 -0.31 7.48
N MET A 32 13.04 -0.80 7.43
CA MET A 32 12.42 -1.35 6.22
C MET A 32 11.30 -0.40 5.76
N SER A 33 11.21 -0.14 4.45
CA SER A 33 10.21 0.70 3.81
C SER A 33 9.62 0.00 2.58
N GLY A 34 8.45 0.45 2.17
CA GLY A 34 7.71 -0.01 1.01
C GLY A 34 6.21 0.04 1.29
N ALA A 35 5.41 0.54 0.37
CA ALA A 35 3.97 0.70 0.59
C ALA A 35 3.31 -0.64 0.93
N GLU A 36 3.61 -1.67 0.14
CA GLU A 36 3.06 -3.02 0.36
C GLU A 36 3.60 -3.65 1.65
N VAL A 37 4.84 -3.34 2.04
CA VAL A 37 5.40 -3.77 3.33
C VAL A 37 4.65 -3.13 4.49
N ASN A 38 4.33 -1.84 4.39
CA ASN A 38 3.55 -1.15 5.42
C ASN A 38 2.18 -1.81 5.58
N VAL A 39 1.52 -2.14 4.45
CA VAL A 39 0.24 -2.88 4.49
C VAL A 39 0.42 -4.27 5.11
N ALA A 40 1.48 -5.01 4.75
CA ALA A 40 1.78 -6.33 5.29
C ALA A 40 1.97 -6.28 6.83
N ILE A 41 2.80 -5.35 7.33
CA ILE A 41 3.03 -5.15 8.76
C ILE A 41 1.72 -4.80 9.48
N GLY A 42 0.92 -3.90 8.91
CA GLY A 42 -0.33 -3.50 9.52
C GLY A 42 -1.33 -4.66 9.62
N LEU A 43 -1.48 -5.44 8.56
CA LEU A 43 -2.37 -6.61 8.58
C LEU A 43 -1.92 -7.68 9.57
N THR A 44 -0.62 -7.98 9.66
CA THR A 44 -0.12 -8.95 10.65
C THR A 44 -0.29 -8.46 12.07
N ARG A 45 -0.07 -7.17 12.37
CA ARG A 45 -0.36 -6.58 13.69
C ARG A 45 -1.85 -6.65 14.08
N LEU A 46 -2.75 -6.65 13.08
CA LEU A 46 -4.18 -6.85 13.29
C LEU A 46 -4.59 -8.34 13.33
N GLY A 47 -3.63 -9.27 13.26
CA GLY A 47 -3.85 -10.72 13.38
C GLY A 47 -4.23 -11.43 12.08
N PHE A 48 -4.03 -10.82 10.92
CA PHE A 48 -4.28 -11.46 9.62
C PHE A 48 -3.01 -12.11 9.06
N PRO A 49 -3.11 -13.33 8.52
CA PRO A 49 -1.97 -13.97 7.88
C PRO A 49 -1.68 -13.32 6.52
N VAL A 50 -0.42 -13.02 6.30
CA VAL A 50 0.09 -12.37 5.09
C VAL A 50 1.19 -13.21 4.48
N GLU A 51 1.20 -13.33 3.16
CA GLU A 51 2.30 -13.86 2.37
C GLU A 51 2.84 -12.75 1.46
N TYR A 52 4.16 -12.58 1.40
CA TYR A 52 4.78 -11.49 0.64
C TYR A 52 5.52 -12.04 -0.58
N LEU A 53 5.13 -11.57 -1.75
CA LEU A 53 5.77 -11.91 -3.02
C LEU A 53 6.75 -10.82 -3.41
N THR A 54 8.02 -11.16 -3.48
CA THR A 54 9.08 -10.23 -3.88
C THR A 54 10.34 -10.96 -4.31
N ARG A 55 11.24 -10.20 -4.94
CA ARG A 55 12.62 -10.62 -5.20
C ARG A 55 13.57 -9.63 -4.55
N LEU A 56 14.52 -10.13 -3.79
CA LEU A 56 15.57 -9.36 -3.12
C LEU A 56 16.93 -9.67 -3.76
N GLY A 57 17.87 -8.75 -3.67
CA GLY A 57 19.27 -9.08 -3.99
C GLY A 57 19.85 -10.07 -2.99
N ASP A 58 20.71 -10.97 -3.45
CA ASP A 58 21.56 -11.77 -2.56
C ASP A 58 22.67 -10.87 -2.00
N ASP A 59 22.28 -10.01 -1.07
CA ASP A 59 23.11 -8.98 -0.46
C ASP A 59 22.69 -8.71 1.00
N PRO A 60 23.50 -7.98 1.80
CA PRO A 60 23.21 -7.72 3.21
C PRO A 60 21.88 -7.00 3.47
N PHE A 61 21.37 -6.20 2.51
CA PHE A 61 20.08 -5.54 2.64
C PHE A 61 18.92 -6.51 2.36
N GLY A 62 19.06 -7.40 1.38
CA GLY A 62 18.08 -8.44 1.10
C GLY A 62 17.92 -9.39 2.28
N HIS A 63 19.00 -9.87 2.85
CA HIS A 63 18.96 -10.73 4.05
C HIS A 63 18.37 -10.01 5.26
N TYR A 64 18.67 -8.71 5.44
CA TYR A 64 18.04 -7.92 6.48
C TYR A 64 16.52 -7.81 6.30
N ILE A 65 16.07 -7.54 5.07
CA ILE A 65 14.64 -7.40 4.76
C ILE A 65 13.92 -8.72 5.01
N GLU A 66 14.44 -9.85 4.56
CA GLU A 66 13.85 -11.17 4.83
C GLU A 66 13.69 -11.40 6.34
N GLN A 67 14.74 -11.14 7.13
CA GLN A 67 14.66 -11.28 8.58
C GLN A 67 13.63 -10.32 9.19
N ALA A 68 13.58 -9.06 8.73
CA ALA A 68 12.61 -8.07 9.21
C ALA A 68 11.16 -8.44 8.86
N LEU A 69 10.92 -9.05 7.69
CA LEU A 69 9.61 -9.59 7.33
C LEU A 69 9.20 -10.71 8.29
N LYS A 70 10.10 -11.67 8.56
CA LYS A 70 9.89 -12.78 9.50
C LYS A 70 9.61 -12.28 10.92
N ASP A 71 10.38 -11.30 11.39
CA ASP A 71 10.23 -10.69 12.73
C ASP A 71 8.86 -9.99 12.89
N ASN A 72 8.28 -9.52 11.80
CA ASN A 72 6.92 -8.97 11.76
C ASN A 72 5.83 -10.04 11.50
N GLY A 73 6.17 -11.33 11.46
CA GLY A 73 5.21 -12.42 11.26
C GLY A 73 4.68 -12.52 9.81
N ILE A 74 5.37 -11.93 8.84
CA ILE A 74 5.01 -11.96 7.43
C ILE A 74 5.61 -13.22 6.79
N GLY A 75 4.80 -13.98 6.03
CA GLY A 75 5.26 -15.16 5.30
C GLY A 75 6.22 -14.78 4.17
N THR A 76 7.32 -15.53 4.06
CA THR A 76 8.39 -15.31 3.08
C THR A 76 8.58 -16.49 2.12
N ASN A 77 7.57 -17.37 2.01
CA ASN A 77 7.69 -18.55 1.13
C ASN A 77 7.72 -18.19 -0.36
N LEU A 78 7.27 -17.00 -0.72
CA LEU A 78 7.25 -16.47 -2.09
C LEU A 78 8.36 -15.43 -2.32
N LEU A 79 9.32 -15.34 -1.42
CA LEU A 79 10.50 -14.50 -1.57
C LEU A 79 11.59 -15.27 -2.30
N THR A 80 12.21 -14.63 -3.30
CA THR A 80 13.35 -15.18 -4.03
C THR A 80 14.55 -14.24 -3.94
N TYR A 81 15.76 -14.79 -4.10
CA TYR A 81 17.00 -14.02 -4.16
C TYR A 81 17.55 -13.94 -5.58
N ASP A 82 18.03 -12.76 -5.94
CA ASP A 82 18.70 -12.50 -7.20
C ASP A 82 20.21 -12.37 -6.97
N PRO A 83 21.06 -13.18 -7.65
CA PRO A 83 22.51 -13.12 -7.46
C PRO A 83 23.16 -11.93 -8.18
N VAL A 84 22.45 -11.26 -9.09
CA VAL A 84 22.98 -10.20 -9.97
C VAL A 84 22.48 -8.84 -9.55
N TYR A 85 21.15 -8.69 -9.43
CA TYR A 85 20.52 -7.43 -9.13
C TYR A 85 20.47 -7.17 -7.64
N ARG A 86 20.54 -5.89 -7.24
CA ARG A 86 20.64 -5.49 -5.85
C ARG A 86 19.30 -5.18 -5.24
N THR A 87 19.23 -5.27 -3.92
CA THR A 87 18.08 -4.80 -3.13
C THR A 87 17.95 -3.28 -3.25
N GLY A 88 16.72 -2.78 -3.42
CA GLY A 88 16.44 -1.35 -3.44
C GLY A 88 16.73 -0.68 -2.10
N ILE A 89 17.23 0.56 -2.16
CA ILE A 89 17.56 1.37 -0.99
C ILE A 89 16.81 2.70 -1.07
N GLN A 90 16.37 3.19 0.07
CA GLN A 90 15.82 4.54 0.24
C GLN A 90 16.58 5.25 1.34
N LEU A 91 16.96 6.52 1.12
CA LEU A 91 17.35 7.41 2.20
C LEU A 91 16.13 8.25 2.61
N LYS A 92 16.06 8.67 3.87
CA LYS A 92 15.03 9.60 4.33
C LYS A 92 15.63 10.62 5.28
N GLU A 93 15.33 11.88 4.99
CA GLU A 93 15.75 13.01 5.80
C GLU A 93 15.10 13.01 7.18
N TYR A 94 15.81 13.54 8.17
CA TYR A 94 15.24 13.89 9.47
C TYR A 94 14.72 15.33 9.44
N VAL A 95 13.41 15.51 9.64
CA VAL A 95 12.74 16.81 9.66
C VAL A 95 12.14 17.10 11.03
N GLU A 96 12.27 18.34 11.50
CA GLU A 96 11.70 18.80 12.77
C GLU A 96 10.64 19.90 12.57
N ASP A 97 10.69 20.62 11.45
CA ASP A 97 9.83 21.77 11.15
C ASP A 97 8.53 21.38 10.41
N GLY A 98 8.35 20.09 10.10
CA GLY A 98 7.12 19.55 9.50
C GLY A 98 7.01 19.72 7.99
N HIS A 99 8.10 20.09 7.27
CA HIS A 99 8.10 19.97 5.81
C HIS A 99 8.17 18.50 5.40
N ASP A 100 7.79 18.17 4.16
CA ASP A 100 7.89 16.81 3.63
C ASP A 100 9.37 16.42 3.50
N PRO A 101 9.82 15.29 4.13
CA PRO A 101 11.22 14.89 4.12
C PRO A 101 11.71 14.54 2.72
N ALA A 102 12.93 14.95 2.38
CA ALA A 102 13.60 14.42 1.20
C ALA A 102 13.80 12.91 1.34
N ALA A 103 13.38 12.15 0.32
CA ALA A 103 13.41 10.69 0.35
C ALA A 103 13.92 10.11 -0.99
N PRO A 104 15.21 10.31 -1.34
CA PRO A 104 15.77 9.79 -2.58
C PRO A 104 15.81 8.27 -2.58
N TYR A 105 15.51 7.69 -3.76
CA TYR A 105 15.48 6.26 -4.00
C TYR A 105 16.69 5.81 -4.82
N TYR A 106 17.31 4.71 -4.40
CA TYR A 106 18.32 3.96 -5.12
C TYR A 106 17.75 2.57 -5.44
N ARG A 107 16.74 2.54 -6.34
CA ARG A 107 15.96 1.33 -6.67
C ARG A 107 15.86 1.02 -8.15
N LYS A 108 16.44 1.84 -9.02
CA LYS A 108 16.39 1.60 -10.46
C LYS A 108 17.18 0.33 -10.82
N GLY A 109 16.52 -0.65 -11.45
CA GLY A 109 17.10 -1.95 -11.74
C GLY A 109 17.35 -2.80 -10.50
N SER A 110 16.55 -2.61 -9.44
CA SER A 110 16.57 -3.49 -8.26
C SER A 110 16.10 -4.89 -8.58
N ALA A 111 16.44 -5.87 -7.73
CA ALA A 111 16.00 -7.25 -7.88
C ALA A 111 14.46 -7.37 -8.03
N ALA A 112 13.70 -6.63 -7.25
CA ALA A 112 12.23 -6.62 -7.35
C ALA A 112 11.71 -6.13 -8.71
N SER A 113 12.45 -5.23 -9.38
CA SER A 113 12.08 -4.76 -10.72
C SER A 113 12.18 -5.84 -11.80
N HIS A 114 12.81 -6.97 -11.51
CA HIS A 114 12.97 -8.13 -12.40
C HIS A 114 12.05 -9.30 -12.07
N LEU A 115 11.06 -9.11 -11.20
CA LEU A 115 9.98 -10.09 -11.04
C LEU A 115 9.21 -10.23 -12.35
N SER A 116 9.04 -11.48 -12.83
CA SER A 116 8.50 -11.79 -14.14
C SER A 116 7.10 -12.42 -14.08
N ALA A 117 6.35 -12.31 -15.18
CA ALA A 117 5.07 -13.01 -15.34
C ALA A 117 5.21 -14.53 -15.21
N GLN A 118 6.35 -15.11 -15.62
CA GLN A 118 6.60 -16.54 -15.49
C GLN A 118 6.66 -17.01 -14.04
N GLU A 119 7.22 -16.20 -13.12
CA GLU A 119 7.22 -16.50 -11.69
C GLU A 119 5.80 -16.42 -11.12
N ILE A 120 5.01 -15.46 -11.60
CA ILE A 120 3.59 -15.38 -11.24
C ILE A 120 2.83 -16.64 -11.68
N ASP A 121 3.10 -17.17 -12.88
CA ASP A 121 2.46 -18.39 -13.39
C ASP A 121 2.77 -19.63 -12.54
N ALA A 122 3.91 -19.66 -11.89
CA ALA A 122 4.33 -20.75 -11.02
C ALA A 122 3.70 -20.73 -9.62
N LEU A 123 3.00 -19.64 -9.22
CA LEU A 123 2.43 -19.50 -7.88
C LEU A 123 1.26 -20.46 -7.65
N ASP A 124 1.22 -21.11 -6.49
CA ASP A 124 0.02 -21.76 -5.97
C ASP A 124 -0.85 -20.74 -5.22
N LEU A 125 -1.95 -20.32 -5.82
CA LEU A 125 -2.92 -19.40 -5.24
C LEU A 125 -3.97 -20.07 -4.34
N GLY A 126 -3.94 -21.39 -4.16
CA GLY A 126 -4.96 -22.13 -3.40
C GLY A 126 -5.11 -21.70 -1.93
N LYS A 127 -4.05 -21.17 -1.34
CA LYS A 127 -4.04 -20.65 0.04
C LYS A 127 -4.30 -19.14 0.15
N ILE A 128 -4.46 -18.45 -0.98
CA ILE A 128 -4.68 -17.00 -1.03
C ILE A 128 -6.17 -16.70 -0.99
N GLY A 129 -6.56 -15.75 -0.18
CA GLY A 129 -7.94 -15.30 -0.02
C GLY A 129 -8.19 -13.86 -0.44
N LEU A 130 -7.12 -13.08 -0.59
CA LEU A 130 -7.15 -11.70 -1.05
C LEU A 130 -5.81 -11.37 -1.69
N VAL A 131 -5.81 -10.64 -2.79
CA VAL A 131 -4.61 -10.06 -3.40
C VAL A 131 -4.68 -8.53 -3.26
N HIS A 132 -3.62 -7.92 -2.72
CA HIS A 132 -3.49 -6.47 -2.69
C HIS A 132 -2.34 -6.02 -3.58
N VAL A 133 -2.62 -5.10 -4.48
CA VAL A 133 -1.67 -4.54 -5.46
C VAL A 133 -1.68 -3.03 -5.37
N THR A 134 -0.50 -2.42 -5.51
CA THR A 134 -0.39 -0.96 -5.68
C THR A 134 0.09 -0.59 -7.09
N GLY A 135 0.05 0.70 -7.40
CA GLY A 135 0.61 1.23 -8.64
C GLY A 135 2.15 1.32 -8.67
N ILE A 136 2.84 0.85 -7.61
CA ILE A 136 4.31 0.93 -7.55
C ILE A 136 4.99 -0.18 -8.36
N PRO A 137 4.67 -1.49 -8.17
CA PRO A 137 5.32 -2.56 -8.94
C PRO A 137 5.28 -2.34 -10.46
N PRO A 138 4.14 -1.96 -11.08
CA PRO A 138 4.09 -1.76 -12.54
C PRO A 138 4.90 -0.55 -13.03
N ALA A 139 5.32 0.33 -12.12
CA ALA A 139 6.19 1.48 -12.43
C ALA A 139 7.68 1.16 -12.41
N LEU A 140 8.10 0.04 -11.79
CA LEU A 140 9.52 -0.30 -11.60
C LEU A 140 10.21 -0.69 -12.91
N SER A 141 9.51 -1.46 -13.75
CA SER A 141 10.00 -1.95 -15.04
C SER A 141 8.86 -2.48 -15.90
N LYS A 142 9.15 -2.82 -17.16
CA LYS A 142 8.19 -3.53 -18.02
C LYS A 142 7.92 -4.95 -17.53
N GLU A 143 8.94 -5.65 -17.04
CA GLU A 143 8.84 -7.00 -16.51
C GLU A 143 7.92 -7.04 -15.27
N ALA A 144 8.17 -6.17 -14.31
CA ALA A 144 7.33 -6.04 -13.11
C ALA A 144 5.89 -5.59 -13.45
N ARG A 145 5.73 -4.78 -14.50
CA ARG A 145 4.40 -4.41 -15.03
C ARG A 145 3.65 -5.61 -15.59
N GLU A 146 4.29 -6.42 -16.41
CA GLU A 146 3.72 -7.67 -16.94
C GLU A 146 3.39 -8.65 -15.81
N ALA A 147 4.28 -8.78 -14.81
CA ALA A 147 4.01 -9.57 -13.61
C ALA A 147 2.80 -9.06 -12.83
N THR A 148 2.63 -7.73 -12.72
CA THR A 148 1.46 -7.13 -12.05
C THR A 148 0.16 -7.50 -12.76
N TYR A 149 0.10 -7.32 -14.08
CA TYR A 149 -1.08 -7.73 -14.87
C TYR A 149 -1.37 -9.21 -14.67
N ARG A 150 -0.35 -10.05 -14.82
CA ARG A 150 -0.51 -11.50 -14.73
C ARG A 150 -1.00 -11.96 -13.35
N LEU A 151 -0.54 -11.31 -12.29
CA LEU A 151 -1.02 -11.59 -10.93
C LEU A 151 -2.52 -11.27 -10.78
N MET A 152 -2.93 -10.09 -11.24
CA MET A 152 -4.33 -9.66 -11.15
C MET A 152 -5.24 -10.53 -12.03
N GLU A 153 -4.80 -10.90 -13.23
CA GLU A 153 -5.50 -11.84 -14.12
C GLU A 153 -5.70 -13.20 -13.43
N ARG A 154 -4.63 -13.80 -12.90
CA ARG A 154 -4.70 -15.09 -12.21
C ARG A 154 -5.56 -15.07 -10.96
N ALA A 155 -5.51 -13.98 -10.20
CA ALA A 155 -6.39 -13.81 -9.05
C ALA A 155 -7.85 -13.82 -9.49
N ARG A 156 -8.18 -13.11 -10.56
CA ARG A 156 -9.54 -13.07 -11.13
C ARG A 156 -9.99 -14.43 -11.68
N GLU A 157 -9.11 -15.13 -12.41
CA GLU A 157 -9.35 -16.51 -12.89
C GLU A 157 -9.67 -17.47 -11.73
N ALA A 158 -8.97 -17.29 -10.60
CA ALA A 158 -9.16 -18.09 -9.38
C ALA A 158 -10.29 -17.58 -8.47
N GLN A 159 -11.02 -16.54 -8.89
CA GLN A 159 -12.08 -15.88 -8.10
C GLN A 159 -11.58 -15.40 -6.73
N ILE A 160 -10.34 -14.92 -6.66
CA ILE A 160 -9.74 -14.31 -5.48
C ILE A 160 -9.94 -12.79 -5.59
N PRO A 161 -10.58 -12.15 -4.61
CA PRO A 161 -10.76 -10.69 -4.61
C PRO A 161 -9.43 -9.94 -4.75
N VAL A 162 -9.45 -8.88 -5.57
CA VAL A 162 -8.32 -8.00 -5.81
C VAL A 162 -8.62 -6.61 -5.28
N THR A 163 -7.75 -6.09 -4.42
CA THR A 163 -7.77 -4.69 -3.99
C THR A 163 -6.62 -3.93 -4.63
N PHE A 164 -6.89 -2.73 -5.13
CA PHE A 164 -5.92 -1.91 -5.84
C PHE A 164 -5.83 -0.51 -5.24
N ASP A 165 -4.64 -0.11 -4.84
CA ASP A 165 -4.30 1.27 -4.46
C ASP A 165 -3.43 1.89 -5.57
N PRO A 166 -3.89 2.90 -6.30
CA PRO A 166 -3.10 3.54 -7.36
C PRO A 166 -1.75 4.05 -6.89
N ASN A 167 -1.67 4.58 -5.70
CA ASN A 167 -0.43 4.95 -4.98
C ASN A 167 0.60 5.61 -5.91
N LEU A 168 0.21 6.73 -6.52
CA LEU A 168 0.96 7.40 -7.59
C LEU A 168 2.40 7.75 -7.19
N ARG A 169 3.34 7.38 -8.03
CA ARG A 169 4.76 7.75 -7.94
C ARG A 169 5.26 8.23 -9.30
N PRO A 170 4.91 9.46 -9.73
CA PRO A 170 5.21 9.96 -11.08
C PRO A 170 6.69 9.82 -11.47
N ALA A 171 7.61 9.97 -10.51
CA ALA A 171 9.05 9.86 -10.74
C ALA A 171 9.54 8.45 -11.17
N LEU A 172 8.72 7.41 -11.00
CA LEU A 172 9.05 6.04 -11.42
C LEU A 172 8.61 5.74 -12.86
N TRP A 173 7.76 6.56 -13.45
CA TRP A 173 7.17 6.33 -14.76
C TRP A 173 7.94 7.04 -15.87
N GLU A 174 7.89 6.51 -17.08
CA GLU A 174 8.49 7.10 -18.28
C GLU A 174 7.88 8.48 -18.58
N ASN A 175 6.56 8.60 -18.36
CA ASN A 175 5.79 9.83 -18.48
C ASN A 175 4.41 9.69 -17.84
N GLY A 176 3.70 10.82 -17.64
CA GLY A 176 2.39 10.84 -17.00
C GLY A 176 1.27 10.17 -17.80
N GLU A 177 1.38 10.11 -19.12
CA GLU A 177 0.41 9.43 -19.98
C GLU A 177 0.48 7.91 -19.80
N THR A 178 1.68 7.34 -19.85
CA THR A 178 1.91 5.91 -19.61
C THR A 178 1.43 5.52 -18.21
N MET A 179 1.77 6.32 -17.19
CA MET A 179 1.30 6.11 -15.81
C MET A 179 -0.22 6.03 -15.76
N ARG A 180 -0.92 7.03 -16.29
CA ARG A 180 -2.39 7.09 -16.27
C ARG A 180 -3.02 5.91 -17.01
N ASN A 181 -2.51 5.60 -18.20
CA ASN A 181 -3.05 4.52 -19.02
C ASN A 181 -2.90 3.16 -18.33
N VAL A 182 -1.72 2.85 -17.82
CA VAL A 182 -1.44 1.58 -17.13
C VAL A 182 -2.26 1.45 -15.85
N LEU A 183 -2.28 2.48 -14.99
CA LEU A 183 -3.01 2.40 -13.72
C LEU A 183 -4.53 2.34 -13.93
N ASN A 184 -5.04 3.05 -14.94
CA ASN A 184 -6.45 2.97 -15.32
C ASN A 184 -6.81 1.64 -15.96
N ASP A 185 -5.87 0.97 -16.63
CA ASP A 185 -6.09 -0.36 -17.19
C ASP A 185 -6.07 -1.43 -16.08
N LEU A 186 -5.12 -1.37 -15.15
CA LEU A 186 -5.07 -2.26 -13.98
C LEU A 186 -6.35 -2.19 -13.13
N ALA A 187 -6.98 -1.01 -13.04
CA ALA A 187 -8.23 -0.87 -12.30
C ALA A 187 -9.38 -1.74 -12.87
N ASN A 188 -9.30 -2.20 -14.14
CA ASN A 188 -10.30 -3.13 -14.69
C ASN A 188 -10.23 -4.54 -14.07
N TYR A 189 -9.16 -4.87 -13.37
CA TYR A 189 -8.95 -6.17 -12.73
C TYR A 189 -9.24 -6.14 -11.22
N ALA A 190 -9.58 -4.97 -10.65
CA ALA A 190 -9.78 -4.80 -9.23
C ALA A 190 -11.26 -4.83 -8.84
N ASP A 191 -11.58 -5.54 -7.75
CA ASP A 191 -12.91 -5.53 -7.12
C ASP A 191 -13.07 -4.31 -6.21
N VAL A 192 -11.97 -3.87 -5.60
CA VAL A 192 -11.92 -2.73 -4.68
C VAL A 192 -10.81 -1.78 -5.09
N VAL A 193 -11.12 -0.48 -5.24
CA VAL A 193 -10.12 0.55 -5.58
C VAL A 193 -10.05 1.59 -4.45
N LEU A 194 -8.83 1.94 -4.03
CA LEU A 194 -8.52 2.80 -2.88
C LEU A 194 -7.78 4.08 -3.29
N PRO A 195 -8.28 4.93 -4.18
CA PRO A 195 -7.56 6.11 -4.65
C PRO A 195 -7.60 7.25 -3.62
N GLY A 196 -6.58 8.11 -3.64
CA GLY A 196 -6.66 9.44 -3.03
C GLY A 196 -7.40 10.43 -3.91
N ILE A 197 -7.99 11.48 -3.33
CA ILE A 197 -8.72 12.49 -4.10
C ILE A 197 -7.83 13.20 -5.14
N GLY A 198 -6.57 13.48 -4.82
CA GLY A 198 -5.59 14.02 -5.78
C GLY A 198 -5.22 13.01 -6.88
N GLU A 199 -5.24 11.72 -6.58
CA GLU A 199 -5.06 10.65 -7.57
C GLU A 199 -6.26 10.57 -8.52
N CYS A 200 -7.48 10.77 -8.01
CA CYS A 200 -8.68 10.85 -8.85
C CYS A 200 -8.62 11.98 -9.86
N GLU A 201 -8.06 13.14 -9.49
CA GLU A 201 -7.86 14.25 -10.42
C GLU A 201 -6.98 13.85 -11.61
N ILE A 202 -5.88 13.13 -11.33
CA ILE A 202 -4.93 12.69 -12.36
C ILE A 202 -5.48 11.53 -13.20
N LEU A 203 -6.09 10.52 -12.54
CA LEU A 203 -6.51 9.27 -13.18
C LEU A 203 -7.90 9.35 -13.80
N ALA A 204 -8.86 9.94 -13.10
CA ALA A 204 -10.25 10.06 -13.54
C ALA A 204 -10.59 11.46 -14.10
N GLY A 205 -9.67 12.43 -14.04
CA GLY A 205 -9.87 13.79 -14.52
C GLY A 205 -10.82 14.64 -13.67
N THR A 206 -11.06 14.26 -12.41
CA THR A 206 -12.01 14.96 -11.53
C THR A 206 -11.69 14.77 -10.06
N THR A 207 -11.98 15.82 -9.26
CA THR A 207 -12.02 15.78 -7.80
C THR A 207 -13.44 15.61 -7.24
N ASP A 208 -14.44 15.55 -8.11
CA ASP A 208 -15.80 15.18 -7.74
C ASP A 208 -15.83 13.69 -7.38
N LYS A 209 -16.06 13.38 -6.10
CA LYS A 209 -15.96 12.02 -5.56
C LYS A 209 -16.98 11.07 -6.19
N GLU A 210 -18.17 11.56 -6.52
CA GLU A 210 -19.20 10.74 -7.15
C GLU A 210 -18.78 10.34 -8.57
N LYS A 211 -18.34 11.32 -9.38
CA LYS A 211 -17.85 11.05 -10.74
C LYS A 211 -16.60 10.18 -10.75
N ALA A 212 -15.69 10.37 -9.79
CA ALA A 212 -14.50 9.54 -9.64
C ALA A 212 -14.88 8.10 -9.27
N ALA A 213 -15.83 7.89 -8.38
CA ALA A 213 -16.33 6.56 -8.04
C ALA A 213 -17.03 5.89 -9.24
N ASP A 214 -17.86 6.63 -9.98
CA ASP A 214 -18.52 6.14 -11.19
C ASP A 214 -17.52 5.71 -12.26
N PHE A 215 -16.42 6.44 -12.41
CA PHE A 215 -15.33 6.08 -13.31
C PHE A 215 -14.74 4.68 -12.97
N TYR A 216 -14.50 4.39 -11.69
CA TYR A 216 -13.98 3.08 -11.28
C TYR A 216 -15.06 1.98 -11.32
N HIS A 217 -16.32 2.30 -11.04
CA HIS A 217 -17.44 1.35 -11.23
C HIS A 217 -17.63 0.95 -12.70
N GLN A 218 -17.39 1.87 -13.65
CA GLN A 218 -17.40 1.55 -15.08
C GLN A 218 -16.26 0.62 -15.47
N LYS A 219 -15.17 0.60 -14.72
CA LYS A 219 -14.04 -0.32 -14.90
C LYS A 219 -14.25 -1.69 -14.26
N GLY A 220 -15.32 -1.86 -13.48
CA GLY A 220 -15.67 -3.14 -12.87
C GLY A 220 -15.53 -3.20 -11.36
N ALA A 221 -14.98 -2.17 -10.72
CA ALA A 221 -14.88 -2.14 -9.26
C ALA A 221 -16.26 -2.18 -8.60
N ALA A 222 -16.47 -3.13 -7.69
CA ALA A 222 -17.68 -3.20 -6.87
C ALA A 222 -17.64 -2.19 -5.71
N LEU A 223 -16.44 -1.90 -5.20
CA LEU A 223 -16.23 -0.96 -4.10
C LEU A 223 -15.15 0.07 -4.45
N VAL A 224 -15.46 1.34 -4.24
CA VAL A 224 -14.51 2.45 -4.36
C VAL A 224 -14.46 3.19 -3.04
N VAL A 225 -13.27 3.35 -2.46
CA VAL A 225 -13.06 4.10 -1.21
C VAL A 225 -12.04 5.19 -1.45
N ILE A 226 -12.50 6.42 -1.62
CA ILE A 226 -11.64 7.58 -1.97
C ILE A 226 -11.11 8.21 -0.68
N LYS A 227 -9.80 8.22 -0.51
CA LYS A 227 -9.09 8.87 0.61
C LYS A 227 -9.13 10.39 0.43
N ASP A 228 -9.63 11.13 1.44
CA ASP A 228 -9.72 12.60 1.41
C ASP A 228 -9.04 13.27 2.62
N GLY A 229 -7.92 12.70 3.06
CA GLY A 229 -7.10 13.21 4.14
C GLY A 229 -7.90 13.49 5.41
N LYS A 230 -7.80 14.71 5.95
CA LYS A 230 -8.51 15.11 7.19
C LYS A 230 -10.04 15.08 7.06
N ASN A 231 -10.57 15.14 5.85
CA ASN A 231 -12.03 15.08 5.62
C ASN A 231 -12.56 13.65 5.76
N GLY A 232 -11.68 12.64 5.78
CA GLY A 232 -12.04 11.23 5.91
C GLY A 232 -12.04 10.48 4.58
N ALA A 233 -13.09 9.70 4.30
CA ALA A 233 -13.17 8.88 3.12
C ALA A 233 -14.59 8.87 2.51
N TYR A 234 -14.66 8.90 1.19
CA TYR A 234 -15.90 8.71 0.45
C TYR A 234 -16.00 7.25 0.01
N VAL A 235 -17.10 6.61 0.36
CA VAL A 235 -17.40 5.21 0.03
C VAL A 235 -18.46 5.16 -1.05
N SER A 236 -18.25 4.34 -2.07
CA SER A 236 -19.24 4.03 -3.09
C SER A 236 -19.24 2.52 -3.34
N GLU A 237 -20.33 1.85 -3.01
CA GLU A 237 -20.51 0.40 -3.16
C GLU A 237 -21.60 0.09 -4.16
N LYS A 238 -21.28 -0.65 -5.20
CA LYS A 238 -22.23 -1.17 -6.18
C LYS A 238 -22.63 -2.57 -5.76
N LYS A 239 -23.89 -2.72 -5.38
CA LYS A 239 -24.49 -3.99 -4.98
C LYS A 239 -24.75 -4.89 -6.20
N GLU A 240 -24.92 -6.19 -5.95
CA GLU A 240 -25.24 -7.18 -7.00
C GLU A 240 -26.54 -6.86 -7.76
N ASN A 241 -27.50 -6.22 -7.10
CA ASN A 241 -28.77 -5.78 -7.73
C ASN A 241 -28.59 -4.51 -8.60
N GLY A 242 -27.37 -3.96 -8.70
CA GLY A 242 -27.05 -2.74 -9.44
C GLY A 242 -27.27 -1.42 -8.67
N GLU A 243 -27.81 -1.47 -7.46
CA GLU A 243 -27.93 -0.31 -6.58
C GLU A 243 -26.51 0.20 -6.19
N VAL A 244 -26.32 1.51 -6.18
CA VAL A 244 -25.08 2.14 -5.71
C VAL A 244 -25.37 2.88 -4.42
N VAL A 245 -24.73 2.43 -3.34
CA VAL A 245 -24.80 3.07 -2.01
C VAL A 245 -23.56 3.91 -1.82
N ARG A 246 -23.77 5.17 -1.41
CA ARG A 246 -22.68 6.16 -1.23
C ARG A 246 -22.77 6.78 0.16
N ASP A 247 -21.61 7.03 0.77
CA ASP A 247 -21.54 7.67 2.08
C ASP A 247 -20.21 8.44 2.22
N MET A 248 -20.20 9.45 3.07
CA MET A 248 -19.01 10.18 3.47
C MET A 248 -18.67 9.86 4.92
N ILE A 249 -17.57 9.17 5.13
CA ILE A 249 -17.13 8.74 6.45
C ILE A 249 -16.12 9.77 6.99
N PRO A 250 -16.45 10.48 8.07
CA PRO A 250 -15.58 11.53 8.59
C PRO A 250 -14.23 11.00 9.08
N GLY A 251 -13.20 11.82 8.94
CA GLY A 251 -11.87 11.53 9.48
C GLY A 251 -11.84 11.66 11.00
N TYR A 252 -10.81 11.09 11.63
CA TYR A 252 -10.55 11.29 13.05
C TYR A 252 -9.72 12.56 13.26
N PRO A 253 -10.03 13.37 14.29
CA PRO A 253 -9.25 14.56 14.61
C PRO A 253 -7.84 14.16 15.07
N VAL A 254 -6.83 14.85 14.54
CA VAL A 254 -5.42 14.66 14.88
C VAL A 254 -4.90 15.93 15.53
N LYS A 255 -4.29 15.84 16.72
CA LYS A 255 -3.75 17.01 17.43
C LYS A 255 -2.51 17.58 16.75
N LYS A 256 -1.62 16.72 16.29
CA LYS A 256 -0.37 17.09 15.63
C LYS A 256 -0.04 16.04 14.55
N VAL A 257 0.16 16.51 13.34
CA VAL A 257 0.76 15.69 12.28
C VAL A 257 2.27 15.73 12.46
N VAL A 258 2.88 14.55 12.59
CA VAL A 258 4.33 14.36 12.77
C VAL A 258 4.98 13.97 11.45
N ASP A 259 4.36 13.02 10.73
CA ASP A 259 4.83 12.53 9.42
C ASP A 259 3.59 12.06 8.62
N THR A 260 3.52 12.41 7.35
CA THR A 260 2.41 11.99 6.48
C THR A 260 2.66 10.68 5.76
N VAL A 261 3.90 10.21 5.77
CA VAL A 261 4.31 8.97 5.09
C VAL A 261 3.65 7.75 5.75
N GLY A 262 3.21 6.82 4.91
CA GLY A 262 2.52 5.60 5.36
C GLY A 262 1.05 5.79 5.77
N ALA A 263 0.52 7.02 5.78
CA ALA A 263 -0.89 7.25 6.13
C ALA A 263 -1.86 6.59 5.15
N GLY A 264 -1.56 6.64 3.85
CA GLY A 264 -2.32 5.96 2.80
C GLY A 264 -2.28 4.45 2.94
N ASP A 265 -1.11 3.91 3.24
CA ASP A 265 -0.90 2.48 3.48
C ASP A 265 -1.66 2.03 4.73
N GLY A 266 -1.59 2.82 5.83
CA GLY A 266 -2.37 2.60 7.04
C GLY A 266 -3.89 2.63 6.79
N PHE A 267 -4.34 3.54 5.93
CA PHE A 267 -5.73 3.55 5.49
C PHE A 267 -6.10 2.26 4.76
N ALA A 268 -5.27 1.80 3.82
CA ALA A 268 -5.47 0.53 3.13
C ALA A 268 -5.54 -0.65 4.13
N VAL A 269 -4.63 -0.72 5.12
CA VAL A 269 -4.68 -1.72 6.21
C VAL A 269 -6.05 -1.74 6.88
N GLY A 270 -6.59 -0.58 7.23
CA GLY A 270 -7.89 -0.48 7.91
C GLY A 270 -9.02 -1.01 7.04
N VAL A 271 -9.08 -0.60 5.77
CA VAL A 271 -10.11 -1.07 4.83
C VAL A 271 -9.98 -2.57 4.59
N LEU A 272 -8.79 -3.08 4.26
CA LEU A 272 -8.55 -4.50 4.01
C LEU A 272 -8.91 -5.35 5.24
N SER A 273 -8.50 -4.91 6.43
CA SER A 273 -8.81 -5.63 7.68
C SER A 273 -10.32 -5.72 7.95
N GLY A 274 -11.07 -4.67 7.59
CA GLY A 274 -12.53 -4.67 7.67
C GLY A 274 -13.17 -5.64 6.68
N LEU A 275 -12.70 -5.63 5.43
CA LEU A 275 -13.16 -6.56 4.38
C LEU A 275 -12.88 -8.01 4.76
N LEU A 276 -11.69 -8.32 5.28
CA LEU A 276 -11.31 -9.65 5.75
C LEU A 276 -12.14 -10.14 6.94
N LYS A 277 -12.70 -9.22 7.73
CA LYS A 277 -13.67 -9.50 8.82
C LYS A 277 -15.12 -9.59 8.33
N GLY A 278 -15.41 -9.27 7.08
CA GLY A 278 -16.78 -9.18 6.54
C GLY A 278 -17.59 -8.03 7.14
N LEU A 279 -16.94 -6.95 7.55
CA LEU A 279 -17.61 -5.78 8.10
C LEU A 279 -18.32 -4.97 7.00
N PRO A 280 -19.37 -4.20 7.34
CA PRO A 280 -19.95 -3.22 6.42
C PRO A 280 -18.88 -2.25 5.88
N VAL A 281 -19.01 -1.83 4.63
CA VAL A 281 -18.02 -0.99 3.96
C VAL A 281 -17.78 0.35 4.67
N THR A 282 -18.79 0.90 5.34
CA THR A 282 -18.67 2.09 6.18
C THR A 282 -17.76 1.86 7.38
N GLU A 283 -17.82 0.68 8.01
CA GLU A 283 -16.92 0.29 9.11
C GLU A 283 -15.50 0.02 8.59
N CYS A 284 -15.34 -0.53 7.38
CA CYS A 284 -14.04 -0.66 6.74
C CYS A 284 -13.37 0.72 6.56
N ALA A 285 -14.11 1.71 6.05
CA ALA A 285 -13.60 3.06 5.87
C ALA A 285 -13.31 3.78 7.21
N LYS A 286 -14.12 3.57 8.24
CA LYS A 286 -13.84 4.08 9.61
C LYS A 286 -12.52 3.53 10.14
N ARG A 287 -12.26 2.23 9.97
CA ARG A 287 -10.99 1.61 10.35
C ARG A 287 -9.83 2.22 9.55
N GLY A 288 -10.01 2.43 8.24
CA GLY A 288 -9.04 3.11 7.38
C GLY A 288 -8.70 4.51 7.89
N ASN A 289 -9.72 5.34 8.14
CA ASN A 289 -9.54 6.68 8.71
C ASN A 289 -8.83 6.65 10.07
N ALA A 290 -9.17 5.70 10.95
CA ALA A 290 -8.56 5.56 12.26
C ALA A 290 -7.07 5.22 12.15
N ILE A 291 -6.68 4.20 11.36
CA ILE A 291 -5.28 3.79 11.22
C ILE A 291 -4.47 4.88 10.53
N GLY A 292 -4.99 5.50 9.46
CA GLY A 292 -4.33 6.62 8.81
C GLY A 292 -4.08 7.79 9.78
N SER A 293 -5.06 8.11 10.64
CA SER A 293 -4.91 9.17 11.62
C SER A 293 -3.96 8.81 12.77
N ILE A 294 -3.85 7.54 13.16
CA ILE A 294 -2.83 7.08 14.12
C ILE A 294 -1.45 7.21 13.47
N GLN A 295 -1.27 6.73 12.23
CA GLN A 295 0.02 6.73 11.55
C GLN A 295 0.62 8.13 11.41
N VAL A 296 -0.15 9.15 11.05
CA VAL A 296 0.38 10.52 10.89
C VAL A 296 0.87 11.15 12.19
N GLN A 297 0.60 10.57 13.34
CA GLN A 297 1.08 11.03 14.64
C GLN A 297 2.42 10.40 15.06
N HIS A 298 2.94 9.49 14.23
CA HIS A 298 4.20 8.79 14.47
C HIS A 298 5.21 9.12 13.37
N ARG A 299 6.49 9.07 13.75
CA ARG A 299 7.59 9.23 12.81
C ARG A 299 7.92 7.87 12.18
N GLY A 300 8.11 7.86 10.86
CA GLY A 300 8.43 6.67 10.10
C GLY A 300 7.23 6.10 9.36
N ASP A 301 7.50 5.09 8.53
CA ASP A 301 6.55 4.64 7.52
C ASP A 301 5.49 3.64 8.07
N ASN A 302 5.80 2.92 9.18
CA ASN A 302 4.94 1.87 9.74
C ASN A 302 4.97 1.78 11.28
N GLU A 303 5.66 2.66 11.96
CA GLU A 303 5.80 2.66 13.42
C GLU A 303 4.46 2.91 14.12
N GLY A 304 3.59 3.72 13.53
CA GLY A 304 2.26 4.03 14.06
C GLY A 304 1.18 2.98 13.79
N LEU A 305 1.46 1.94 12.99
CA LEU A 305 0.45 0.92 12.67
C LEU A 305 0.03 0.15 13.94
N PRO A 306 -1.27 0.16 14.31
CA PRO A 306 -1.74 -0.34 15.59
C PRO A 306 -1.95 -1.86 15.61
N THR A 307 -2.02 -2.43 16.82
CA THR A 307 -2.69 -3.72 17.06
C THR A 307 -4.21 -3.53 17.03
N GLU A 308 -4.97 -4.63 16.95
CA GLU A 308 -6.45 -4.57 16.98
C GLU A 308 -6.96 -3.91 18.27
N GLU A 309 -6.34 -4.18 19.42
CA GLU A 309 -6.71 -3.59 20.70
C GLU A 309 -6.53 -2.06 20.72
N ILE A 310 -5.39 -1.56 20.21
CA ILE A 310 -5.11 -0.13 20.09
C ILE A 310 -6.11 0.51 19.13
N LEU A 311 -6.37 -0.12 17.98
CA LEU A 311 -7.32 0.39 17.00
C LEU A 311 -8.73 0.53 17.59
N GLN A 312 -9.23 -0.51 18.26
CA GLN A 312 -10.56 -0.47 18.87
C GLN A 312 -10.66 0.60 19.96
N SER A 313 -9.62 0.73 20.79
CA SER A 313 -9.56 1.76 21.83
C SER A 313 -9.55 3.17 21.24
N TYR A 314 -8.81 3.38 20.14
CA TYR A 314 -8.78 4.66 19.43
C TYR A 314 -10.13 5.01 18.80
N MET A 315 -10.76 4.06 18.12
CA MET A 315 -12.08 4.24 17.50
C MET A 315 -13.19 4.51 18.54
N ALA A 316 -13.06 3.97 19.76
CA ALA A 316 -13.95 4.23 20.88
C ALA A 316 -13.71 5.59 21.57
N GLY A 317 -12.69 6.37 21.13
CA GLY A 317 -12.34 7.66 21.75
C GLY A 317 -11.61 7.55 23.08
N ASN A 318 -11.14 6.36 23.47
CA ASN A 318 -10.47 6.09 24.74
C ASN A 318 -8.97 6.44 24.74
N ILE A 319 -8.38 6.62 23.58
CA ILE A 319 -6.98 7.05 23.41
C ILE A 319 -6.98 8.41 22.70
N GLN A 320 -6.97 9.45 23.50
CA GLN A 320 -6.54 10.80 23.08
C GLN A 320 -5.13 11.00 23.63
N LYS A 321 -4.11 10.72 22.87
CA LYS A 321 -2.75 11.15 23.22
C LYS A 321 -2.19 12.08 22.19
#